data_21ab7f9c988d64d5fd027291a72f07d1
#
_entry.id   21ab7f9c988d64d5fd027291a72f07d1
#
_cell.length_a   1.000
_cell.length_b   1.000
_cell.length_c   1.000
_cell.angle_alpha   90.00
_cell.angle_beta   90.00
_cell.angle_gamma   90.00
#
_symmetry.space_group_name_H-M   'P 1'
#
loop_
_entity.id
_entity.type
_entity.pdbx_description
1 polymer ?
#
loop_
_entity_poly.entity_id
_entity_poly.type
_entity_poly.pdbx_seq_one_letter_code
_entity_poly.pdbx_strand_id
1 'polypeptide(L)'
;MKSFLKKDRLLVLLALLGLLASLVPIVNRVQTEESNKYYDYVLDYASLRSMARQSSQTEDEWLDLFRSLGVDKVALSEASALNLHDNAAIPVHAMTVKKAAESYGWENNYPAEVVSWLSESTDVSDAIIWTETAAAYEWMLDAFNVRFENFEAKTYLEGEHGFIFIQQQENGMKGEKLLDLRLGIWPGTVELIERHGYQIVPRTVTQKDMNGTKFAEAYIDVLKHYNAPYFMNNGDELVGYESDEGWDLLVQYLNESGASVAMMEQNDQSQNQTWPGIEDLLNETGYRGIRVFNEWAYIQNRYQYCGYEGPEEITNTFFRAIAERNCKVIFLKMILEPDSDVSWDADEKKWVYITDPADYEQMLTDLDARLEPLGYTHATVPVMELKAPSMALKVLQGI
;
A
#
# COMPACT_ATOMS: atom_id res chain seq x y z
N MET A 1 -12.11 22.17 -61.50
CA MET A 1 -12.20 23.12 -60.38
C MET A 1 -13.47 22.93 -59.50
N LYS A 2 -14.68 22.91 -60.06
CA LYS A 2 -15.92 22.72 -59.23
C LYS A 2 -16.03 21.38 -58.49
N SER A 3 -15.42 20.29 -58.97
CA SER A 3 -15.42 18.98 -58.31
C SER A 3 -14.43 18.93 -57.13
N PHE A 4 -13.31 19.61 -57.25
CA PHE A 4 -12.31 19.72 -56.18
C PHE A 4 -12.89 20.48 -54.95
N LEU A 5 -13.52 21.60 -55.20
CA LEU A 5 -14.18 22.42 -54.15
C LEU A 5 -15.31 21.71 -53.43
N LYS A 6 -15.98 20.74 -54.06
CA LYS A 6 -17.00 19.92 -53.42
C LYS A 6 -16.38 18.86 -52.48
N LYS A 7 -15.24 18.28 -52.87
CA LYS A 7 -14.51 17.28 -52.09
C LYS A 7 -13.93 17.89 -50.81
N ASP A 8 -13.34 19.09 -50.93
CA ASP A 8 -12.79 19.84 -49.81
C ASP A 8 -13.89 20.25 -48.81
N ARG A 9 -15.06 20.67 -49.30
CA ARG A 9 -16.21 20.97 -48.43
C ARG A 9 -16.75 19.77 -47.69
N LEU A 10 -16.74 18.59 -48.32
CA LEU A 10 -17.14 17.35 -47.66
C LEU A 10 -16.14 16.94 -46.58
N LEU A 11 -14.85 17.07 -46.84
CA LEU A 11 -13.80 16.81 -45.84
C LEU A 11 -13.89 17.75 -44.64
N VAL A 12 -14.12 19.06 -44.90
CA VAL A 12 -14.35 20.04 -43.83
C VAL A 12 -15.58 19.70 -43.01
N LEU A 13 -16.67 19.30 -43.67
CA LEU A 13 -17.90 18.90 -42.98
C LEU A 13 -17.67 17.65 -42.09
N LEU A 14 -16.97 16.64 -42.61
CA LEU A 14 -16.63 15.43 -41.85
C LEU A 14 -15.72 15.75 -40.66
N ALA A 15 -14.73 16.61 -40.84
CA ALA A 15 -13.86 17.08 -39.76
C ALA A 15 -14.65 17.84 -38.68
N LEU A 16 -15.59 18.70 -39.08
CA LEU A 16 -16.47 19.40 -38.13
C LEU A 16 -17.41 18.43 -37.38
N LEU A 17 -17.94 17.43 -38.05
CA LEU A 17 -18.78 16.41 -37.42
C LEU A 17 -17.96 15.57 -36.44
N GLY A 18 -16.73 15.19 -36.77
CA GLY A 18 -15.81 14.50 -35.87
C GLY A 18 -15.47 15.36 -34.64
N LEU A 19 -15.19 16.64 -34.84
CA LEU A 19 -14.94 17.58 -33.74
C LEU A 19 -16.15 17.73 -32.81
N LEU A 20 -17.36 17.88 -33.38
CA LEU A 20 -18.60 17.96 -32.58
C LEU A 20 -18.88 16.67 -31.84
N ALA A 21 -18.64 15.54 -32.49
CA ALA A 21 -18.77 14.21 -31.81
C ALA A 21 -17.78 14.06 -30.64
N SER A 22 -16.58 14.62 -30.75
CA SER A 22 -15.56 14.60 -29.71
C SER A 22 -15.91 15.49 -28.51
N LEU A 23 -16.77 16.48 -28.66
CA LEU A 23 -17.22 17.31 -27.53
C LEU A 23 -18.07 16.53 -26.54
N VAL A 24 -18.82 15.52 -26.98
CA VAL A 24 -19.70 14.76 -26.10
C VAL A 24 -18.92 14.03 -24.98
N PRO A 25 -17.89 13.21 -25.26
CA PRO A 25 -17.09 12.60 -24.18
C PRO A 25 -16.33 13.64 -23.35
N ILE A 26 -15.87 14.74 -23.94
CA ILE A 26 -15.21 15.82 -23.20
C ILE A 26 -16.18 16.44 -22.18
N VAL A 27 -17.40 16.80 -22.60
CA VAL A 27 -18.42 17.36 -21.70
C VAL A 27 -18.81 16.35 -20.62
N ASN A 28 -19.03 15.09 -20.99
CA ASN A 28 -19.33 14.03 -20.01
C ASN A 28 -18.20 13.87 -18.98
N ARG A 29 -16.95 13.87 -19.45
CA ARG A 29 -15.78 13.79 -18.57
C ARG A 29 -15.71 14.98 -17.60
N VAL A 30 -15.81 16.20 -18.13
CA VAL A 30 -15.81 17.43 -17.32
C VAL A 30 -16.94 17.40 -16.29
N GLN A 31 -18.15 16.99 -16.68
CA GLN A 31 -19.27 16.87 -15.75
C GLN A 31 -19.02 15.82 -14.66
N THR A 32 -18.43 14.68 -15.01
CA THR A 32 -18.08 13.64 -14.05
C THR A 32 -16.99 14.14 -13.08
N GLU A 33 -15.95 14.80 -13.60
CA GLU A 33 -14.87 15.35 -12.77
C GLU A 33 -15.39 16.47 -11.83
N GLU A 34 -16.25 17.37 -12.34
CA GLU A 34 -16.87 18.44 -11.55
C GLU A 34 -17.86 17.91 -10.49
N SER A 35 -18.55 16.81 -10.77
CA SER A 35 -19.45 16.17 -9.79
C SER A 35 -18.71 15.35 -8.73
N ASN A 36 -17.43 15.05 -8.94
CA ASN A 36 -16.60 14.27 -8.02
C ASN A 36 -15.43 15.11 -7.49
N LYS A 37 -15.74 16.21 -6.81
CA LYS A 37 -14.76 17.06 -6.13
C LYS A 37 -14.59 16.60 -4.67
N TYR A 38 -14.22 15.33 -4.52
CA TYR A 38 -13.85 14.74 -3.24
C TYR A 38 -12.35 14.45 -3.22
N TYR A 39 -11.77 14.51 -2.03
CA TYR A 39 -10.41 14.04 -1.77
C TYR A 39 -10.34 13.43 -0.37
N ASP A 40 -9.36 12.56 -0.16
CA ASP A 40 -9.23 11.79 1.07
C ASP A 40 -7.76 11.62 1.45
N TYR A 41 -7.51 11.35 2.72
CA TYR A 41 -6.20 11.01 3.23
C TYR A 41 -6.17 9.56 3.70
N VAL A 42 -5.09 8.86 3.38
CA VAL A 42 -4.79 7.55 3.95
C VAL A 42 -3.39 7.62 4.54
N LEU A 43 -3.29 7.58 5.86
CA LEU A 43 -2.03 7.70 6.59
C LEU A 43 -1.21 6.41 6.49
N ASP A 44 0.05 6.50 6.14
CA ASP A 44 0.98 5.37 6.14
C ASP A 44 1.52 5.10 7.55
N TYR A 45 1.01 4.07 8.20
CA TYR A 45 1.43 3.72 9.56
C TYR A 45 2.92 3.40 9.68
N ALA A 46 3.52 2.76 8.67
CA ALA A 46 4.93 2.43 8.70
C ALA A 46 5.82 3.67 8.81
N SER A 47 5.50 4.72 8.05
CA SER A 47 6.21 5.99 8.12
C SER A 47 5.91 6.75 9.42
N LEU A 48 4.67 6.72 9.92
CA LEU A 48 4.30 7.32 11.21
C LEU A 48 5.10 6.69 12.36
N ARG A 49 5.17 5.35 12.42
CA ARG A 49 5.96 4.66 13.42
C ARG A 49 7.45 5.01 13.36
N SER A 50 7.99 5.19 12.16
CA SER A 50 9.36 5.63 11.97
C SER A 50 9.54 7.08 12.44
N MET A 51 8.57 7.95 12.19
CA MET A 51 8.58 9.33 12.68
C MET A 51 8.52 9.40 14.21
N ALA A 52 7.69 8.58 14.86
CA ALA A 52 7.63 8.51 16.32
C ALA A 52 8.97 8.13 16.96
N ARG A 53 9.81 7.34 16.25
CA ARG A 53 11.19 7.02 16.68
C ARG A 53 12.19 8.16 16.48
N GLN A 54 11.92 9.06 15.55
CA GLN A 54 12.80 10.20 15.19
C GLN A 54 12.39 11.52 15.84
N SER A 55 11.18 11.59 16.38
CA SER A 55 10.60 12.77 17.02
C SER A 55 10.44 12.59 18.53
N SER A 56 10.01 13.65 19.21
CA SER A 56 9.66 13.61 20.65
C SER A 56 8.25 13.08 20.93
N GLN A 57 7.42 12.90 19.89
CA GLN A 57 6.05 12.43 20.01
C GLN A 57 6.01 10.89 19.93
N THR A 58 5.09 10.30 20.66
CA THR A 58 4.75 8.88 20.60
C THR A 58 3.87 8.56 19.39
N GLU A 59 3.72 7.28 19.07
CA GLU A 59 2.78 6.82 18.04
C GLU A 59 1.34 7.26 18.36
N ASP A 60 0.91 7.17 19.64
CA ASP A 60 -0.41 7.61 20.11
C ASP A 60 -0.62 9.12 19.86
N GLU A 61 0.36 9.96 20.19
CA GLU A 61 0.26 11.42 19.98
C GLU A 61 0.18 11.78 18.50
N TRP A 62 0.94 11.10 17.63
CA TRP A 62 0.85 11.30 16.19
C TRP A 62 -0.50 10.84 15.63
N LEU A 63 -1.02 9.71 16.07
CA LEU A 63 -2.34 9.22 15.66
C LEU A 63 -3.44 10.19 16.11
N ASP A 64 -3.40 10.68 17.34
CA ASP A 64 -4.36 11.66 17.84
C ASP A 64 -4.31 12.97 17.05
N LEU A 65 -3.13 13.45 16.70
CA LEU A 65 -2.96 14.64 15.87
C LEU A 65 -3.68 14.47 14.53
N PHE A 66 -3.30 13.44 13.75
CA PHE A 66 -3.90 13.26 12.43
C PHE A 66 -5.40 12.98 12.50
N ARG A 67 -5.86 12.30 13.55
CA ARG A 67 -7.29 12.10 13.76
C ARG A 67 -8.01 13.42 13.99
N SER A 68 -7.42 14.33 14.74
CA SER A 68 -7.98 15.68 15.00
C SER A 68 -8.04 16.54 13.73
N LEU A 69 -7.15 16.28 12.76
CA LEU A 69 -7.10 16.94 11.45
C LEU A 69 -8.02 16.30 10.41
N GLY A 70 -8.86 15.35 10.81
CA GLY A 70 -9.86 14.72 9.93
C GLY A 70 -9.35 13.50 9.17
N VAL A 71 -8.10 13.09 9.33
CA VAL A 71 -7.61 11.82 8.76
C VAL A 71 -8.27 10.67 9.49
N ASP A 72 -9.06 9.88 8.80
CA ASP A 72 -9.86 8.80 9.38
C ASP A 72 -9.46 7.40 8.90
N LYS A 73 -8.44 7.30 8.03
CA LYS A 73 -7.96 6.05 7.44
C LYS A 73 -6.46 5.89 7.64
N VAL A 74 -6.06 4.67 8.00
CA VAL A 74 -4.65 4.28 8.17
C VAL A 74 -4.37 3.05 7.32
N ALA A 75 -3.33 3.13 6.50
CA ALA A 75 -2.85 1.99 5.72
C ALA A 75 -1.92 1.12 6.57
N LEU A 76 -2.24 -0.15 6.68
CA LEU A 76 -1.43 -1.15 7.35
C LEU A 76 -0.90 -2.18 6.36
N SER A 77 0.42 -2.32 6.31
CA SER A 77 1.06 -3.39 5.55
C SER A 77 1.05 -4.69 6.35
N GLU A 78 0.94 -5.81 5.63
CA GLU A 78 1.13 -7.12 6.24
C GLU A 78 2.54 -7.26 6.80
N ALA A 79 2.65 -7.92 7.95
CA ALA A 79 3.91 -8.19 8.62
C ALA A 79 4.49 -9.52 8.17
N SER A 80 5.82 -9.64 8.19
CA SER A 80 6.54 -10.90 8.15
C SER A 80 7.15 -11.21 9.53
N ALA A 81 7.61 -12.44 9.74
CA ALA A 81 8.31 -12.79 10.97
C ALA A 81 9.54 -11.90 11.21
N LEU A 82 10.28 -11.54 10.15
CA LEU A 82 11.41 -10.61 10.24
C LEU A 82 10.95 -9.18 10.59
N ASN A 83 9.87 -8.68 9.99
CA ASN A 83 9.36 -7.35 10.35
C ASN A 83 8.90 -7.27 11.81
N LEU A 84 8.33 -8.35 12.33
CA LEU A 84 7.93 -8.43 13.73
C LEU A 84 9.18 -8.51 14.64
N HIS A 85 10.18 -9.31 14.26
CA HIS A 85 11.46 -9.40 14.99
C HIS A 85 12.18 -8.05 15.11
N ASP A 86 12.18 -7.24 14.05
CA ASP A 86 12.84 -5.93 14.02
C ASP A 86 12.12 -4.88 14.91
N ASN A 87 10.96 -5.22 15.45
CA ASN A 87 10.23 -4.38 16.37
C ASN A 87 10.35 -4.92 17.80
N ALA A 88 11.24 -4.34 18.59
CA ALA A 88 11.50 -4.76 19.97
C ALA A 88 10.26 -4.74 20.92
N ALA A 89 9.18 -4.04 20.53
CA ALA A 89 7.93 -4.04 21.30
C ALA A 89 7.04 -5.25 21.00
N ILE A 90 7.37 -6.03 19.95
CA ILE A 90 6.58 -7.20 19.55
C ILE A 90 7.28 -8.47 20.06
N PRO A 91 6.57 -9.36 20.74
CA PRO A 91 7.13 -10.55 21.38
C PRO A 91 7.39 -11.69 20.36
N VAL A 92 8.05 -11.37 19.25
CA VAL A 92 8.37 -12.32 18.16
C VAL A 92 9.83 -12.18 17.77
N HIS A 93 10.53 -13.30 17.71
CA HIS A 93 11.92 -13.37 17.27
C HIS A 93 12.05 -14.38 16.14
N ALA A 94 12.80 -14.01 15.09
CA ALA A 94 12.92 -14.82 13.88
C ALA A 94 14.34 -14.73 13.33
N MET A 95 14.94 -15.88 13.02
CA MET A 95 16.28 -15.93 12.42
C MET A 95 16.57 -17.28 11.78
N THR A 96 17.61 -17.34 10.97
CA THR A 96 18.12 -18.63 10.49
C THR A 96 18.79 -19.43 11.61
N VAL A 97 18.80 -20.75 11.49
CA VAL A 97 19.50 -21.64 12.43
C VAL A 97 20.96 -21.26 12.56
N LYS A 98 21.62 -20.89 11.46
CA LYS A 98 23.00 -20.41 11.48
C LYS A 98 23.17 -19.24 12.45
N LYS A 99 22.31 -18.24 12.36
CA LYS A 99 22.36 -17.04 13.22
C LYS A 99 22.02 -17.38 14.69
N ALA A 100 21.06 -18.29 14.91
CA ALA A 100 20.70 -18.76 16.25
C ALA A 100 21.86 -19.45 16.97
N ALA A 101 22.71 -20.17 16.23
CA ALA A 101 23.84 -20.94 16.77
C ALA A 101 25.20 -20.17 16.75
N GLU A 102 25.21 -18.87 16.36
CA GLU A 102 26.46 -18.09 16.32
C GLU A 102 26.99 -17.69 17.71
N SER A 103 26.12 -17.57 18.73
CA SER A 103 26.54 -17.15 20.05
C SER A 103 27.07 -18.32 20.88
N TYR A 104 28.20 -18.11 21.62
CA TYR A 104 28.71 -19.12 22.54
C TYR A 104 27.68 -19.44 23.62
N GLY A 105 27.39 -20.75 23.80
CA GLY A 105 26.43 -21.20 24.78
C GLY A 105 24.95 -20.98 24.38
N TRP A 106 24.69 -20.85 23.11
CA TRP A 106 23.34 -20.66 22.57
C TRP A 106 22.34 -21.72 23.00
N GLU A 107 22.80 -22.95 23.29
CA GLU A 107 22.00 -24.07 23.75
C GLU A 107 21.26 -23.75 25.07
N ASN A 108 21.81 -22.83 25.86
CA ASN A 108 21.17 -22.43 27.13
C ASN A 108 19.96 -21.47 26.92
N ASN A 109 19.77 -20.98 25.71
CA ASN A 109 18.69 -20.05 25.42
C ASN A 109 17.40 -20.73 24.92
N TYR A 110 17.45 -22.08 24.73
CA TYR A 110 16.34 -22.83 24.15
C TYR A 110 16.00 -24.07 25.00
N PRO A 111 14.73 -24.53 24.97
CA PRO A 111 14.37 -25.84 25.52
C PRO A 111 15.15 -26.98 24.87
N ALA A 112 15.39 -28.07 25.60
CA ALA A 112 16.19 -29.20 25.12
C ALA A 112 15.70 -29.80 23.79
N GLU A 113 14.39 -29.82 23.56
CA GLU A 113 13.78 -30.28 22.33
C GLU A 113 14.15 -29.36 21.13
N VAL A 114 14.09 -28.06 21.33
CA VAL A 114 14.48 -27.06 20.30
C VAL A 114 15.98 -27.14 20.04
N VAL A 115 16.80 -27.29 21.06
CA VAL A 115 18.25 -27.52 20.93
C VAL A 115 18.54 -28.75 20.05
N SER A 116 17.79 -29.83 20.22
CA SER A 116 17.92 -31.03 19.38
C SER A 116 17.64 -30.69 17.89
N TRP A 117 16.57 -29.96 17.61
CA TRP A 117 16.23 -29.54 16.21
C TRP A 117 17.33 -28.70 15.57
N LEU A 118 17.83 -27.70 16.31
CA LEU A 118 18.87 -26.80 15.81
C LEU A 118 20.20 -27.54 15.61
N SER A 119 20.53 -28.49 16.50
CA SER A 119 21.77 -29.28 16.41
C SER A 119 21.73 -30.32 15.28
N GLU A 120 20.56 -30.88 14.98
CA GLU A 120 20.33 -31.85 13.92
C GLU A 120 20.20 -31.20 12.54
N SER A 121 19.93 -29.89 12.47
CA SER A 121 19.80 -29.14 11.21
C SER A 121 21.13 -29.14 10.45
N THR A 122 21.06 -29.53 9.17
CA THR A 122 22.20 -29.54 8.26
C THR A 122 22.13 -28.44 7.22
N ASP A 123 20.99 -27.78 7.08
CA ASP A 123 20.80 -26.67 6.14
C ASP A 123 20.87 -25.32 6.89
N VAL A 124 21.82 -24.50 6.50
CA VAL A 124 22.01 -23.17 7.09
C VAL A 124 20.84 -22.21 6.83
N SER A 125 19.97 -22.58 5.89
CA SER A 125 18.75 -21.82 5.56
C SER A 125 17.52 -22.26 6.35
N ASP A 126 17.60 -23.32 7.18
CA ASP A 126 16.58 -23.63 8.15
C ASP A 126 16.36 -22.43 9.08
N ALA A 127 15.14 -22.23 9.53
CA ALA A 127 14.75 -21.07 10.30
C ALA A 127 14.09 -21.44 11.62
N ILE A 128 14.26 -20.58 12.60
CA ILE A 128 13.57 -20.67 13.90
C ILE A 128 12.84 -19.36 14.16
N ILE A 129 11.58 -19.48 14.57
CA ILE A 129 10.79 -18.39 15.14
C ILE A 129 10.49 -18.78 16.58
N TRP A 130 10.65 -17.84 17.52
CA TRP A 130 10.12 -18.02 18.86
C TRP A 130 9.35 -16.80 19.30
N THR A 131 8.37 -17.04 20.15
CA THR A 131 7.46 -16.03 20.66
C THR A 131 7.45 -16.03 22.18
N GLU A 132 7.28 -14.87 22.79
CA GLU A 132 7.23 -14.71 24.23
C GLU A 132 5.81 -14.87 24.80
N THR A 133 4.80 -14.98 23.91
CA THR A 133 3.40 -15.19 24.30
C THR A 133 2.77 -16.29 23.46
N ALA A 134 1.88 -17.08 24.09
CA ALA A 134 1.10 -18.12 23.41
C ALA A 134 0.23 -17.54 22.29
N ALA A 135 -0.34 -16.35 22.50
CA ALA A 135 -1.15 -15.66 21.46
C ALA A 135 -0.34 -15.34 20.22
N ALA A 136 0.91 -14.86 20.35
CA ALA A 136 1.80 -14.62 19.22
C ALA A 136 2.16 -15.91 18.49
N TYR A 137 2.40 -16.98 19.24
CA TYR A 137 2.66 -18.31 18.69
C TYR A 137 1.49 -18.85 17.88
N GLU A 138 0.29 -18.81 18.44
CA GLU A 138 -0.93 -19.28 17.76
C GLU A 138 -1.20 -18.45 16.49
N TRP A 139 -1.11 -17.12 16.58
CA TRP A 139 -1.27 -16.26 15.42
C TRP A 139 -0.27 -16.58 14.30
N MET A 140 1.01 -16.79 14.66
CA MET A 140 2.06 -17.11 13.70
C MET A 140 1.80 -18.43 12.99
N LEU A 141 1.45 -19.48 13.73
CA LEU A 141 1.12 -20.79 13.16
C LEU A 141 -0.12 -20.74 12.26
N ASP A 142 -1.16 -20.05 12.70
CA ASP A 142 -2.38 -19.90 11.93
C ASP A 142 -2.10 -19.16 10.62
N ALA A 143 -1.32 -18.05 10.69
CA ALA A 143 -0.95 -17.26 9.54
C ALA A 143 -0.18 -18.06 8.47
N PHE A 144 0.70 -19.00 8.87
CA PHE A 144 1.33 -19.92 7.93
C PHE A 144 0.33 -20.95 7.39
N ASN A 145 -0.45 -21.57 8.25
CA ASN A 145 -1.39 -22.63 7.88
C ASN A 145 -2.48 -22.16 6.91
N VAL A 146 -2.95 -20.91 7.02
CA VAL A 146 -3.95 -20.36 6.09
C VAL A 146 -3.39 -19.97 4.73
N ARG A 147 -2.07 -19.83 4.59
CA ARG A 147 -1.41 -19.45 3.35
C ARG A 147 -0.77 -20.58 2.58
N PHE A 148 -0.44 -21.67 3.25
CA PHE A 148 0.19 -22.85 2.64
C PHE A 148 -0.76 -24.03 2.62
N GLU A 149 -0.78 -24.79 1.55
CA GLU A 149 -1.57 -26.02 1.50
C GLU A 149 -1.01 -27.09 2.42
N ASN A 150 0.31 -27.22 2.48
CA ASN A 150 1.02 -28.22 3.26
C ASN A 150 2.17 -27.51 4.01
N PHE A 151 1.84 -26.70 5.00
CA PHE A 151 2.88 -26.11 5.85
C PHE A 151 3.41 -27.15 6.81
N GLU A 152 4.71 -27.39 6.76
CA GLU A 152 5.41 -28.30 7.65
C GLU A 152 6.40 -27.56 8.55
N ALA A 153 6.24 -27.72 9.84
CA ALA A 153 7.15 -27.19 10.85
C ALA A 153 7.19 -28.10 12.08
N LYS A 154 8.34 -28.15 12.75
CA LYS A 154 8.37 -28.67 14.13
C LYS A 154 7.95 -27.54 15.05
N THR A 155 7.06 -27.85 15.99
CA THR A 155 6.49 -26.85 16.89
C THR A 155 6.61 -27.31 18.35
N TYR A 156 6.87 -26.36 19.25
CA TYR A 156 6.93 -26.59 20.67
C TYR A 156 6.37 -25.39 21.43
N LEU A 157 5.57 -25.66 22.45
CA LEU A 157 5.00 -24.62 23.31
C LEU A 157 5.27 -25.00 24.77
N GLU A 158 5.93 -24.12 25.53
CA GLU A 158 6.21 -24.28 26.96
C GLU A 158 5.70 -23.03 27.70
N GLY A 159 4.57 -23.20 28.40
CA GLY A 159 3.90 -22.05 29.01
C GLY A 159 3.46 -21.01 27.97
N GLU A 160 4.03 -19.83 28.06
CA GLU A 160 3.77 -18.73 27.09
C GLU A 160 4.75 -18.74 25.91
N HIS A 161 5.87 -19.46 25.99
CA HIS A 161 6.92 -19.43 25.00
C HIS A 161 6.69 -20.47 23.89
N GLY A 162 6.50 -19.99 22.67
CA GLY A 162 6.29 -20.85 21.49
C GLY A 162 7.50 -20.88 20.58
N PHE A 163 7.76 -22.03 19.95
CA PHE A 163 8.87 -22.23 19.00
C PHE A 163 8.36 -22.90 17.73
N ILE A 164 8.77 -22.39 16.58
CA ILE A 164 8.42 -22.89 15.25
C ILE A 164 9.72 -23.06 14.48
N PHE A 165 10.10 -24.30 14.21
CA PHE A 165 11.28 -24.62 13.42
C PHE A 165 10.88 -25.01 12.01
N ILE A 166 11.35 -24.28 11.03
CA ILE A 166 10.93 -24.34 9.62
C ILE A 166 12.09 -24.82 8.76
N GLN A 167 11.91 -25.95 8.12
CA GLN A 167 12.84 -26.51 7.15
C GLN A 167 12.37 -26.20 5.72
N GLN A 168 13.08 -26.74 4.72
CA GLN A 168 12.64 -26.64 3.36
C GLN A 168 11.29 -27.34 3.18
N GLN A 169 10.34 -26.62 2.57
CA GLN A 169 8.99 -27.10 2.30
C GLN A 169 8.97 -28.03 1.06
N GLU A 170 7.87 -28.77 0.87
CA GLU A 170 7.69 -29.65 -0.29
C GLU A 170 7.83 -28.94 -1.65
N ASN A 171 7.40 -27.68 -1.74
CA ASN A 171 7.54 -26.85 -2.95
C ASN A 171 8.98 -26.35 -3.18
N GLY A 172 9.94 -26.74 -2.34
CA GLY A 172 11.35 -26.35 -2.42
C GLY A 172 11.67 -25.00 -1.75
N MET A 173 10.70 -24.32 -1.18
CA MET A 173 10.91 -23.05 -0.45
C MET A 173 11.68 -23.29 0.84
N LYS A 174 12.78 -22.58 1.03
CA LYS A 174 13.66 -22.71 2.19
C LYS A 174 13.09 -21.94 3.39
N GLY A 175 13.39 -22.42 4.61
CA GLY A 175 12.92 -21.81 5.86
C GLY A 175 13.23 -20.31 5.96
N GLU A 176 14.42 -19.88 5.57
CA GLU A 176 14.79 -18.46 5.58
C GLU A 176 13.87 -17.56 4.72
N LYS A 177 13.36 -18.09 3.60
CA LYS A 177 12.43 -17.37 2.74
C LYS A 177 11.06 -17.19 3.38
N LEU A 178 10.67 -18.14 4.22
CA LEU A 178 9.41 -18.08 4.95
C LEU A 178 9.43 -17.03 6.07
N LEU A 179 10.60 -16.64 6.57
CA LEU A 179 10.71 -15.56 7.54
C LEU A 179 10.31 -14.18 6.97
N ASP A 180 10.45 -13.99 5.66
CA ASP A 180 10.04 -12.74 4.98
C ASP A 180 8.63 -12.82 4.35
N LEU A 181 7.98 -13.96 4.46
CA LEU A 181 6.61 -14.12 3.96
C LEU A 181 5.65 -13.18 4.70
N ARG A 182 4.74 -12.54 3.94
CA ARG A 182 3.69 -11.71 4.51
C ARG A 182 2.58 -12.59 5.09
N LEU A 183 2.39 -12.44 6.39
CA LEU A 183 1.54 -13.30 7.21
C LEU A 183 0.20 -12.66 7.60
N GLY A 184 -0.03 -11.41 7.20
CA GLY A 184 -1.21 -10.65 7.57
C GLY A 184 -0.87 -9.45 8.45
N ILE A 185 -1.89 -8.77 8.94
CA ILE A 185 -1.73 -7.58 9.79
C ILE A 185 -1.62 -8.03 11.25
N TRP A 186 -0.58 -7.55 11.95
CA TRP A 186 -0.34 -7.90 13.34
C TRP A 186 -1.47 -7.38 14.26
N PRO A 187 -2.09 -8.25 15.10
CA PRO A 187 -3.24 -7.86 15.93
C PRO A 187 -2.99 -6.69 16.85
N GLY A 188 -1.82 -6.61 17.49
CA GLY A 188 -1.50 -5.50 18.38
C GLY A 188 -1.43 -4.15 17.65
N THR A 189 -1.06 -4.13 16.36
CA THR A 189 -1.15 -2.93 15.54
C THR A 189 -2.60 -2.58 15.20
N VAL A 190 -3.43 -3.58 14.92
CA VAL A 190 -4.87 -3.40 14.67
C VAL A 190 -5.53 -2.75 15.88
N GLU A 191 -5.32 -3.31 17.08
CA GLU A 191 -5.88 -2.78 18.34
C GLU A 191 -5.45 -1.33 18.59
N LEU A 192 -4.20 -0.99 18.30
CA LEU A 192 -3.71 0.39 18.42
C LEU A 192 -4.50 1.32 17.51
N ILE A 193 -4.62 0.99 16.24
CA ILE A 193 -5.25 1.83 15.22
C ILE A 193 -6.76 1.98 15.47
N GLU A 194 -7.44 0.89 15.82
CA GLU A 194 -8.88 0.91 16.12
C GLU A 194 -9.19 1.70 17.39
N ARG A 195 -8.32 1.66 18.42
CA ARG A 195 -8.45 2.45 19.64
C ARG A 195 -8.47 3.96 19.35
N HIS A 196 -7.73 4.41 18.33
CA HIS A 196 -7.75 5.80 17.87
C HIS A 196 -8.88 6.11 16.88
N GLY A 197 -9.77 5.15 16.60
CA GLY A 197 -10.96 5.32 15.76
C GLY A 197 -10.70 5.45 14.26
N TYR A 198 -9.63 4.87 13.78
CA TYR A 198 -9.32 4.82 12.35
C TYR A 198 -9.94 3.61 11.66
N GLN A 199 -10.31 3.79 10.40
CA GLN A 199 -10.58 2.69 9.49
C GLN A 199 -9.26 2.17 8.92
N ILE A 200 -9.05 0.86 8.97
CA ILE A 200 -7.87 0.22 8.42
C ILE A 200 -8.04 0.02 6.90
N VAL A 201 -7.03 0.45 6.15
CA VAL A 201 -6.86 0.16 4.72
C VAL A 201 -5.73 -0.86 4.59
N PRO A 202 -6.01 -2.15 4.36
CA PRO A 202 -4.98 -3.15 4.26
C PRO A 202 -4.13 -2.94 3.00
N ARG A 203 -2.81 -2.95 3.16
CA ARG A 203 -1.83 -2.98 2.07
C ARG A 203 -1.27 -4.39 1.98
N THR A 204 -2.04 -5.23 1.33
CA THR A 204 -1.70 -6.63 1.11
C THR A 204 -0.59 -6.78 0.09
N VAL A 205 0.25 -7.81 0.25
CA VAL A 205 1.44 -8.05 -0.56
C VAL A 205 1.32 -9.40 -1.24
N THR A 206 1.39 -9.42 -2.56
CA THR A 206 1.54 -10.64 -3.34
C THR A 206 3.01 -10.99 -3.46
N GLN A 207 3.35 -12.26 -3.20
CA GLN A 207 4.69 -12.80 -3.39
C GLN A 207 4.65 -13.82 -4.53
N LYS A 208 5.47 -13.61 -5.55
CA LYS A 208 5.44 -14.36 -6.80
C LYS A 208 5.47 -15.89 -6.62
N ASP A 209 6.26 -16.37 -5.67
CA ASP A 209 6.43 -17.82 -5.41
C ASP A 209 5.28 -18.42 -4.59
N MET A 210 4.28 -17.62 -4.21
CA MET A 210 3.19 -17.97 -3.29
C MET A 210 1.80 -17.66 -3.83
N ASN A 211 1.67 -17.37 -5.13
CA ASN A 211 0.42 -16.94 -5.74
C ASN A 211 -0.55 -18.11 -6.08
N GLY A 212 -0.67 -19.08 -5.18
CA GLY A 212 -1.63 -20.19 -5.28
C GLY A 212 -3.00 -19.83 -4.72
N THR A 213 -3.99 -20.70 -4.97
CA THR A 213 -5.40 -20.47 -4.57
C THR A 213 -5.55 -20.21 -3.08
N LYS A 214 -4.94 -21.02 -2.24
CA LYS A 214 -5.02 -20.84 -0.77
C LYS A 214 -4.43 -19.51 -0.29
N PHE A 215 -3.32 -19.08 -0.88
CA PHE A 215 -2.77 -17.76 -0.62
C PHE A 215 -3.73 -16.64 -1.04
N ALA A 216 -4.34 -16.78 -2.22
CA ALA A 216 -5.32 -15.81 -2.72
C ALA A 216 -6.56 -15.74 -1.82
N GLU A 217 -7.07 -16.89 -1.33
CA GLU A 217 -8.16 -16.93 -0.34
C GLU A 217 -7.80 -16.15 0.93
N ALA A 218 -6.64 -16.43 1.53
CA ALA A 218 -6.18 -15.74 2.73
C ALA A 218 -5.99 -14.23 2.50
N TYR A 219 -5.47 -13.84 1.32
CA TYR A 219 -5.33 -12.44 0.92
C TYR A 219 -6.71 -11.74 0.83
N ILE A 220 -7.67 -12.38 0.17
CA ILE A 220 -9.03 -11.85 0.01
C ILE A 220 -9.77 -11.79 1.35
N ASP A 221 -9.55 -12.74 2.25
CA ASP A 221 -10.15 -12.72 3.58
C ASP A 221 -9.67 -11.53 4.41
N VAL A 222 -8.39 -11.14 4.31
CA VAL A 222 -7.90 -9.88 4.90
C VAL A 222 -8.63 -8.67 4.33
N LEU A 223 -8.81 -8.59 3.01
CA LEU A 223 -9.53 -7.49 2.37
C LEU A 223 -11.00 -7.43 2.82
N LYS A 224 -11.68 -8.58 2.88
CA LYS A 224 -13.08 -8.69 3.33
C LYS A 224 -13.25 -8.27 4.78
N HIS A 225 -12.31 -8.66 5.64
CA HIS A 225 -12.36 -8.37 7.06
C HIS A 225 -12.40 -6.85 7.32
N TYR A 226 -11.52 -6.09 6.67
CA TYR A 226 -11.45 -4.63 6.87
C TYR A 226 -12.43 -3.84 6.01
N ASN A 227 -12.92 -4.40 4.91
CA ASN A 227 -13.87 -3.77 3.99
C ASN A 227 -13.55 -2.30 3.69
N ALA A 228 -12.31 -2.04 3.34
CA ALA A 228 -11.82 -0.69 3.08
C ALA A 228 -12.35 -0.13 1.75
N PRO A 229 -12.54 1.19 1.62
CA PRO A 229 -13.04 1.81 0.40
C PRO A 229 -12.03 1.77 -0.76
N TYR A 230 -10.76 1.51 -0.44
CA TYR A 230 -9.66 1.49 -1.41
C TYR A 230 -8.92 0.17 -1.34
N PHE A 231 -8.74 -0.46 -2.50
CA PHE A 231 -7.83 -1.58 -2.67
C PHE A 231 -6.43 -1.05 -2.98
N MET A 232 -5.49 -1.24 -2.05
CA MET A 232 -4.12 -0.72 -2.13
C MET A 232 -3.12 -1.89 -2.17
N ASN A 233 -2.82 -2.41 -3.36
CA ASN A 233 -1.78 -3.43 -3.49
C ASN A 233 -0.40 -2.89 -3.12
N ASN A 234 0.42 -3.69 -2.44
CA ASN A 234 1.78 -3.35 -2.03
C ASN A 234 2.82 -4.36 -2.57
N GLY A 235 2.42 -5.27 -3.45
CA GLY A 235 3.30 -6.24 -4.11
C GLY A 235 3.74 -5.79 -5.49
N ASP A 236 4.57 -6.61 -6.12
CA ASP A 236 5.05 -6.40 -7.49
C ASP A 236 4.04 -6.86 -8.54
N GLU A 237 3.05 -7.65 -8.15
CA GLU A 237 1.96 -8.15 -9.00
C GLU A 237 0.62 -8.18 -8.23
N LEU A 238 -0.47 -8.37 -8.95
CA LEU A 238 -1.79 -8.54 -8.35
C LEU A 238 -1.98 -10.00 -7.94
N VAL A 239 -2.70 -10.22 -6.84
CA VAL A 239 -3.03 -11.57 -6.38
C VAL A 239 -3.85 -12.30 -7.44
N GLY A 240 -3.50 -13.56 -7.68
CA GLY A 240 -4.17 -14.39 -8.68
C GLY A 240 -3.78 -14.09 -10.13
N TYR A 241 -2.92 -13.12 -10.40
CA TYR A 241 -2.41 -12.91 -11.75
C TYR A 241 -1.71 -14.19 -12.26
N GLU A 242 -2.04 -14.62 -13.46
CA GLU A 242 -1.67 -15.92 -14.04
C GLU A 242 -2.27 -17.18 -13.35
N SER A 243 -3.26 -16.98 -12.43
CA SER A 243 -4.00 -18.06 -11.77
C SER A 243 -5.50 -17.78 -11.86
N ASP A 244 -6.22 -18.54 -12.67
CA ASP A 244 -7.65 -18.29 -12.94
C ASP A 244 -8.50 -18.19 -11.65
N GLU A 245 -8.33 -19.12 -10.71
CA GLU A 245 -9.12 -19.15 -9.47
C GLU A 245 -8.82 -17.96 -8.54
N GLY A 246 -7.53 -17.63 -8.36
CA GLY A 246 -7.13 -16.49 -7.52
C GLY A 246 -7.58 -15.16 -8.10
N TRP A 247 -7.53 -15.01 -9.43
CA TRP A 247 -8.00 -13.84 -10.13
C TRP A 247 -9.52 -13.62 -9.97
N ASP A 248 -10.31 -14.68 -10.16
CA ASP A 248 -11.75 -14.63 -9.99
C ASP A 248 -12.15 -14.19 -8.57
N LEU A 249 -11.41 -14.63 -7.55
CA LEU A 249 -11.62 -14.20 -6.15
C LEU A 249 -11.40 -12.69 -5.97
N LEU A 250 -10.32 -12.13 -6.55
CA LEU A 250 -10.05 -10.69 -6.48
C LEU A 250 -11.12 -9.87 -7.20
N VAL A 251 -11.47 -10.26 -8.43
CA VAL A 251 -12.51 -9.58 -9.24
C VAL A 251 -13.86 -9.63 -8.54
N GLN A 252 -14.23 -10.80 -8.01
CA GLN A 252 -15.47 -10.95 -7.25
C GLN A 252 -15.50 -10.05 -6.03
N TYR A 253 -14.43 -10.06 -5.20
CA TYR A 253 -14.34 -9.20 -4.03
C TYR A 253 -14.51 -7.72 -4.38
N LEU A 254 -13.81 -7.22 -5.39
CA LEU A 254 -13.89 -5.82 -5.80
C LEU A 254 -15.28 -5.45 -6.33
N ASN A 255 -15.94 -6.37 -7.02
CA ASN A 255 -17.32 -6.15 -7.50
C ASN A 255 -18.35 -6.15 -6.37
N GLU A 256 -18.17 -6.99 -5.35
CA GLU A 256 -19.07 -7.08 -4.20
C GLU A 256 -18.86 -5.93 -3.21
N SER A 257 -17.61 -5.60 -2.87
CA SER A 257 -17.29 -4.54 -1.92
C SER A 257 -17.49 -3.13 -2.49
N GLY A 258 -17.37 -2.98 -3.80
CA GLY A 258 -17.40 -1.67 -4.45
C GLY A 258 -16.13 -0.83 -4.20
N ALA A 259 -15.07 -1.41 -3.66
CA ALA A 259 -13.81 -0.72 -3.42
C ALA A 259 -13.20 -0.17 -4.71
N SER A 260 -12.59 1.00 -4.63
CA SER A 260 -11.83 1.60 -5.74
C SER A 260 -10.41 1.04 -5.79
N VAL A 261 -9.92 0.73 -7.00
CA VAL A 261 -8.54 0.28 -7.22
C VAL A 261 -7.60 1.46 -7.18
N ALA A 262 -6.67 1.47 -6.24
CA ALA A 262 -5.70 2.55 -6.07
C ALA A 262 -4.65 2.51 -7.18
N MET A 263 -4.63 3.56 -8.00
CA MET A 263 -3.65 3.82 -9.05
C MET A 263 -2.58 4.75 -8.50
N MET A 264 -1.51 4.16 -7.96
CA MET A 264 -0.41 4.92 -7.36
C MET A 264 0.35 5.72 -8.41
N GLU A 265 0.55 7.02 -8.18
CA GLU A 265 1.32 7.88 -9.09
C GLU A 265 2.81 7.51 -9.05
N GLN A 266 3.46 7.47 -10.21
CA GLN A 266 4.91 7.24 -10.34
C GLN A 266 5.72 8.54 -10.26
N ASN A 267 7.05 8.41 -10.08
CA ASN A 267 7.98 9.53 -9.92
C ASN A 267 7.97 10.54 -11.07
N ASP A 268 7.64 10.11 -12.28
CA ASP A 268 7.51 11.00 -13.44
C ASP A 268 6.19 11.79 -13.47
N GLN A 269 5.28 11.50 -12.54
CA GLN A 269 3.96 12.14 -12.37
C GLN A 269 3.02 12.01 -13.59
N SER A 270 3.48 11.40 -14.66
CA SER A 270 2.71 11.20 -15.89
C SER A 270 2.06 9.83 -15.96
N GLN A 271 2.55 8.89 -15.18
CA GLN A 271 2.12 7.50 -15.16
C GLN A 271 1.72 7.06 -13.75
N ASN A 272 0.92 6.01 -13.68
CA ASN A 272 0.65 5.32 -12.44
C ASN A 272 1.52 4.06 -12.38
N GLN A 273 1.77 3.57 -11.17
CA GLN A 273 2.40 2.27 -11.00
C GLN A 273 1.54 1.22 -11.71
N THR A 274 2.16 0.43 -12.55
CA THR A 274 1.49 -0.64 -13.30
C THR A 274 1.87 -1.98 -12.71
N TRP A 275 0.87 -2.78 -12.38
CA TRP A 275 1.03 -4.19 -12.06
C TRP A 275 0.60 -5.02 -13.25
N PRO A 276 1.21 -6.18 -13.48
CA PRO A 276 0.68 -7.15 -14.43
C PRO A 276 -0.82 -7.41 -14.15
N GLY A 277 -1.65 -7.38 -15.19
CA GLY A 277 -3.10 -7.56 -15.08
C GLY A 277 -3.93 -6.36 -14.64
N ILE A 278 -3.34 -5.18 -14.33
CA ILE A 278 -4.11 -4.02 -13.84
C ILE A 278 -5.17 -3.53 -14.82
N GLU A 279 -4.89 -3.57 -16.13
CA GLU A 279 -5.85 -3.15 -17.15
C GLU A 279 -7.04 -4.11 -17.22
N ASP A 280 -6.79 -5.41 -17.10
CA ASP A 280 -7.83 -6.43 -17.07
C ASP A 280 -8.68 -6.28 -15.80
N LEU A 281 -8.04 -6.09 -14.64
CA LEU A 281 -8.74 -5.82 -13.38
C LEU A 281 -9.67 -4.60 -13.48
N LEU A 282 -9.19 -3.50 -14.04
CA LEU A 282 -10.00 -2.30 -14.22
C LEU A 282 -11.17 -2.53 -15.19
N ASN A 283 -10.95 -3.28 -16.29
CA ASN A 283 -12.00 -3.64 -17.22
C ASN A 283 -13.10 -4.49 -16.55
N GLU A 284 -12.71 -5.51 -15.79
CA GLU A 284 -13.63 -6.45 -15.14
C GLU A 284 -14.35 -5.85 -13.92
N THR A 285 -13.79 -4.80 -13.33
CA THR A 285 -14.38 -4.06 -12.20
C THR A 285 -15.08 -2.76 -12.61
N GLY A 286 -15.33 -2.52 -13.90
CA GLY A 286 -16.06 -1.35 -14.39
C GLY A 286 -15.28 -0.04 -14.27
N TYR A 287 -13.95 -0.07 -14.42
CA TYR A 287 -13.02 1.08 -14.39
C TYR A 287 -13.04 1.87 -13.09
N ARG A 288 -13.17 1.19 -11.96
CA ARG A 288 -13.17 1.81 -10.62
C ARG A 288 -11.77 2.19 -10.13
N GLY A 289 -10.93 2.71 -11.02
CA GLY A 289 -9.61 3.21 -10.67
C GLY A 289 -9.67 4.58 -9.99
N ILE A 290 -8.89 4.77 -8.94
CA ILE A 290 -8.72 6.05 -8.25
C ILE A 290 -7.24 6.45 -8.21
N ARG A 291 -6.92 7.67 -8.63
CA ARG A 291 -5.54 8.15 -8.57
C ARG A 291 -5.14 8.49 -7.15
N VAL A 292 -4.00 7.93 -6.74
CA VAL A 292 -3.42 8.12 -5.42
C VAL A 292 -2.07 8.81 -5.55
N PHE A 293 -1.88 9.91 -4.85
CA PHE A 293 -0.57 10.55 -4.75
C PHE A 293 0.33 9.76 -3.80
N ASN A 294 1.52 9.36 -4.26
CA ASN A 294 2.48 8.55 -3.48
C ASN A 294 3.94 9.02 -3.63
N GLU A 295 4.19 10.16 -4.27
CA GLU A 295 5.52 10.58 -4.74
C GLU A 295 6.34 11.31 -3.66
N TRP A 296 6.66 10.60 -2.59
CA TRP A 296 7.42 11.16 -1.46
C TRP A 296 8.90 11.40 -1.77
N ALA A 297 9.53 10.53 -2.55
CA ALA A 297 10.90 10.73 -3.01
C ALA A 297 11.06 12.03 -3.80
N TYR A 298 10.03 12.39 -4.60
CA TYR A 298 10.01 13.66 -5.33
C TYR A 298 9.98 14.85 -4.37
N ILE A 299 9.17 14.81 -3.31
CA ILE A 299 9.09 15.88 -2.31
C ILE A 299 10.42 15.98 -1.56
N GLN A 300 10.94 14.88 -1.05
CA GLN A 300 12.21 14.84 -0.32
C GLN A 300 13.36 15.42 -1.17
N ASN A 301 13.48 15.00 -2.43
CA ASN A 301 14.49 15.53 -3.34
C ASN A 301 14.35 17.04 -3.55
N ARG A 302 13.14 17.56 -3.69
CA ARG A 302 12.92 19.01 -3.86
C ARG A 302 13.33 19.78 -2.61
N TYR A 303 12.98 19.31 -1.42
CA TYR A 303 13.41 19.92 -0.17
C TYR A 303 14.92 19.97 -0.09
N GLN A 304 15.58 18.86 -0.43
CA GLN A 304 17.04 18.77 -0.45
C GLN A 304 17.70 19.75 -1.45
N TYR A 305 17.22 19.78 -2.70
CA TYR A 305 17.86 20.57 -3.76
C TYR A 305 17.52 22.05 -3.69
N CYS A 306 16.29 22.39 -3.31
CA CYS A 306 15.80 23.76 -3.33
C CYS A 306 15.98 24.48 -2.00
N GLY A 307 16.29 23.74 -0.90
CA GLY A 307 16.39 24.30 0.43
C GLY A 307 15.08 24.86 0.96
N TYR A 308 13.96 24.20 0.63
CA TYR A 308 12.65 24.55 1.18
C TYR A 308 12.62 24.32 2.69
N GLU A 309 11.88 25.16 3.38
CA GLU A 309 11.67 25.07 4.82
C GLU A 309 10.15 25.05 5.10
N GLY A 310 9.75 24.33 6.17
CA GLY A 310 8.36 24.24 6.59
C GLY A 310 7.44 23.51 5.60
N PRO A 311 6.13 23.53 5.82
CA PRO A 311 5.16 22.69 5.10
C PRO A 311 4.68 23.24 3.75
N GLU A 312 5.01 24.50 3.40
CA GLU A 312 4.39 25.22 2.28
C GLU A 312 4.53 24.48 0.94
N GLU A 313 5.73 23.98 0.61
CA GLU A 313 5.95 23.29 -0.68
C GLU A 313 5.27 21.92 -0.74
N ILE A 314 5.11 21.23 0.38
CA ILE A 314 4.31 19.99 0.45
C ILE A 314 2.85 20.32 0.21
N THR A 315 2.32 21.34 0.89
CA THR A 315 0.95 21.85 0.68
C THR A 315 0.72 22.20 -0.78
N ASN A 316 1.67 22.91 -1.40
CA ASN A 316 1.63 23.24 -2.85
C ASN A 316 1.61 21.98 -3.72
N THR A 317 2.37 20.95 -3.36
CA THR A 317 2.45 19.70 -4.11
C THR A 317 1.15 18.91 -4.00
N PHE A 318 0.56 18.79 -2.82
CA PHE A 318 -0.72 18.14 -2.61
C PHE A 318 -1.86 18.90 -3.29
N PHE A 319 -1.87 20.22 -3.19
CA PHE A 319 -2.85 21.05 -3.88
C PHE A 319 -2.83 20.79 -5.39
N ARG A 320 -1.63 20.80 -6.01
CA ARG A 320 -1.47 20.50 -7.44
C ARG A 320 -1.84 19.05 -7.77
N ALA A 321 -1.55 18.10 -6.89
CA ALA A 321 -1.94 16.71 -7.09
C ALA A 321 -3.48 16.58 -7.17
N ILE A 322 -4.20 17.24 -6.28
CA ILE A 322 -5.66 17.16 -6.23
C ILE A 322 -6.29 18.02 -7.32
N ALA A 323 -5.94 19.31 -7.38
CA ALA A 323 -6.63 20.28 -8.26
C ALA A 323 -6.24 20.16 -9.72
N GLU A 324 -4.97 19.84 -10.04
CA GLU A 324 -4.47 19.85 -11.42
C GLU A 324 -4.34 18.44 -12.01
N ARG A 325 -3.93 17.44 -11.20
CA ARG A 325 -3.68 16.08 -11.67
C ARG A 325 -4.80 15.10 -11.36
N ASN A 326 -5.86 15.57 -10.70
CA ASN A 326 -7.02 14.76 -10.31
C ASN A 326 -6.66 13.54 -9.44
N CYS A 327 -5.61 13.64 -8.61
CA CYS A 327 -5.39 12.70 -7.53
C CYS A 327 -6.49 12.89 -6.49
N LYS A 328 -7.14 11.80 -6.11
CA LYS A 328 -8.27 11.85 -5.17
C LYS A 328 -7.88 11.41 -3.78
N VAL A 329 -6.83 10.64 -3.66
CA VAL A 329 -6.32 10.17 -2.38
C VAL A 329 -4.86 10.61 -2.23
N ILE A 330 -4.54 11.19 -1.11
CA ILE A 330 -3.16 11.42 -0.69
C ILE A 330 -2.77 10.26 0.24
N PHE A 331 -1.85 9.42 -0.22
CA PHE A 331 -1.20 8.44 0.63
C PHE A 331 -0.18 9.16 1.50
N LEU A 332 -0.62 9.55 2.69
CA LEU A 332 0.08 10.49 3.57
C LEU A 332 1.21 9.77 4.29
N LYS A 333 2.44 10.02 3.88
CA LYS A 333 3.66 9.55 4.54
C LYS A 333 4.30 10.66 5.35
N MET A 334 5.00 10.27 6.39
CA MET A 334 5.81 11.19 7.17
C MET A 334 7.11 11.53 6.40
N ILE A 335 7.59 12.75 6.55
CA ILE A 335 8.89 13.15 6.01
C ILE A 335 9.95 12.83 7.04
N LEU A 336 10.67 11.76 6.77
CA LEU A 336 11.64 11.16 7.68
C LEU A 336 13.06 11.66 7.40
N GLU A 337 13.87 11.70 8.43
CA GLU A 337 15.33 11.80 8.27
C GLU A 337 15.85 10.63 7.44
N PRO A 338 16.73 10.85 6.45
CA PRO A 338 17.36 9.75 5.75
C PRO A 338 18.20 8.93 6.72
N ASP A 339 18.23 7.64 6.51
CA ASP A 339 19.11 6.74 7.25
C ASP A 339 20.56 7.19 7.08
N SER A 340 21.30 7.29 8.19
CA SER A 340 22.67 7.77 8.26
C SER A 340 23.70 6.96 7.46
N ASP A 341 23.29 5.80 6.93
CA ASP A 341 24.13 4.92 6.11
C ASP A 341 24.22 5.34 4.63
N VAL A 342 23.43 6.31 4.19
CA VAL A 342 23.60 6.90 2.87
C VAL A 342 24.64 8.01 2.99
N SER A 343 25.91 7.67 2.72
CA SER A 343 27.03 8.61 2.65
C SER A 343 26.82 9.61 1.50
N TRP A 344 26.10 10.68 1.78
CA TRP A 344 26.11 11.90 0.98
C TRP A 344 27.10 12.85 1.64
N ASP A 345 27.94 13.46 0.82
CA ASP A 345 28.87 14.49 1.27
C ASP A 345 28.10 15.56 2.07
N ALA A 346 28.17 15.44 3.40
CA ALA A 346 27.31 16.14 4.36
C ALA A 346 27.74 17.59 4.58
N ASP A 347 28.79 18.07 3.89
CA ASP A 347 29.45 19.30 4.29
C ASP A 347 28.77 20.61 3.88
N GLU A 348 27.67 20.57 3.06
CA GLU A 348 27.10 21.85 2.60
C GLU A 348 25.53 21.94 2.58
N LYS A 349 24.74 20.92 2.93
CA LYS A 349 23.27 21.05 2.87
C LYS A 349 22.61 20.64 4.18
N LYS A 350 22.06 21.62 4.84
CA LYS A 350 21.18 21.42 5.99
C LYS A 350 19.89 20.77 5.49
N TRP A 351 19.71 19.51 5.81
CA TRP A 351 18.45 18.79 5.57
C TRP A 351 17.36 19.43 6.43
N VAL A 352 16.27 19.82 5.82
CA VAL A 352 15.10 20.29 6.55
C VAL A 352 14.09 19.16 6.54
N TYR A 353 13.80 18.66 7.73
CA TYR A 353 12.81 17.61 7.94
C TYR A 353 11.59 18.24 8.60
N ILE A 354 10.42 17.78 8.16
CA ILE A 354 9.17 18.15 8.81
C ILE A 354 8.90 17.09 9.87
N THR A 355 9.43 17.33 11.05
CA THR A 355 9.25 16.51 12.24
C THR A 355 8.36 17.16 13.28
N ASP A 356 8.05 18.47 13.12
CA ASP A 356 7.21 19.20 14.06
C ASP A 356 5.74 18.89 13.76
N PRO A 357 4.96 18.46 14.77
CA PRO A 357 3.52 18.29 14.66
C PRO A 357 2.78 19.52 14.14
N ALA A 358 3.23 20.74 14.50
CA ALA A 358 2.64 21.98 14.04
C ALA A 358 2.75 22.19 12.53
N ASP A 359 3.84 21.69 11.90
CA ASP A 359 4.00 21.75 10.44
C ASP A 359 3.00 20.85 9.73
N TYR A 360 2.70 19.66 10.27
CA TYR A 360 1.66 18.77 9.70
C TYR A 360 0.25 19.35 9.91
N GLU A 361 -0.02 19.96 11.07
CA GLU A 361 -1.26 20.67 11.30
C GLU A 361 -1.44 21.82 10.30
N GLN A 362 -0.43 22.66 10.13
CA GLN A 362 -0.45 23.75 9.15
C GLN A 362 -0.65 23.22 7.73
N MET A 363 0.09 22.18 7.35
CA MET A 363 0.03 21.58 6.02
C MET A 363 -1.38 21.15 5.62
N LEU A 364 -2.07 20.38 6.46
CA LEU A 364 -3.41 19.89 6.16
C LEU A 364 -4.46 20.99 6.26
N THR A 365 -4.37 21.87 7.26
CA THR A 365 -5.28 23.01 7.43
C THR A 365 -5.18 23.97 6.23
N ASP A 366 -4.00 24.33 5.79
CA ASP A 366 -3.78 25.20 4.63
C ASP A 366 -4.25 24.53 3.32
N LEU A 367 -4.06 23.21 3.18
CA LEU A 367 -4.53 22.46 2.02
C LEU A 367 -6.05 22.47 1.93
N ASP A 368 -6.75 22.17 3.03
CA ASP A 368 -8.21 22.18 3.11
C ASP A 368 -8.77 23.58 2.82
N ALA A 369 -8.19 24.62 3.42
CA ALA A 369 -8.58 26.01 3.20
C ALA A 369 -8.41 26.47 1.74
N ARG A 370 -7.47 25.89 1.01
CA ARG A 370 -7.25 26.21 -0.42
C ARG A 370 -8.15 25.40 -1.36
N LEU A 371 -8.57 24.21 -0.96
CA LEU A 371 -9.43 23.33 -1.77
C LEU A 371 -10.92 23.66 -1.61
N GLU A 372 -11.35 24.08 -0.43
CA GLU A 372 -12.74 24.42 -0.13
C GLU A 372 -13.35 25.46 -1.11
N PRO A 373 -12.69 26.61 -1.41
CA PRO A 373 -13.21 27.60 -2.36
C PRO A 373 -13.35 27.08 -3.81
N LEU A 374 -12.65 25.98 -4.13
CA LEU A 374 -12.75 25.32 -5.44
C LEU A 374 -13.86 24.26 -5.46
N GLY A 375 -14.58 24.10 -4.35
CA GLY A 375 -15.69 23.16 -4.19
C GLY A 375 -15.27 21.73 -3.88
N TYR A 376 -14.03 21.51 -3.45
CA TYR A 376 -13.59 20.20 -2.99
C TYR A 376 -14.08 19.92 -1.56
N THR A 377 -14.38 18.66 -1.27
CA THR A 377 -14.81 18.19 0.04
C THR A 377 -13.89 17.07 0.49
N HIS A 378 -13.34 17.19 1.70
CA HIS A 378 -12.60 16.10 2.35
C HIS A 378 -13.58 15.03 2.84
N ALA A 379 -13.56 13.88 2.21
CA ALA A 379 -14.37 12.70 2.55
C ALA A 379 -13.90 11.48 1.74
N THR A 380 -14.35 10.29 2.15
CA THR A 380 -14.17 9.08 1.34
C THR A 380 -14.65 9.33 -0.10
N VAL A 381 -13.76 9.10 -1.05
CA VAL A 381 -14.02 9.41 -2.46
C VAL A 381 -15.00 8.38 -3.05
N PRO A 382 -16.17 8.81 -3.54
CA PRO A 382 -17.10 7.91 -4.18
C PRO A 382 -16.55 7.39 -5.51
N VAL A 383 -16.99 6.19 -5.90
CA VAL A 383 -16.65 5.61 -7.20
C VAL A 383 -17.16 6.51 -8.31
N MET A 384 -16.30 6.84 -9.26
CA MET A 384 -16.67 7.59 -10.45
C MET A 384 -17.28 6.66 -11.50
N GLU A 385 -18.56 6.88 -11.83
CA GLU A 385 -19.20 6.20 -12.95
C GLU A 385 -18.90 6.94 -14.26
N LEU A 386 -17.97 6.41 -15.04
CA LEU A 386 -17.70 6.89 -16.39
C LEU A 386 -18.64 6.19 -17.39
N LYS A 387 -19.50 6.94 -18.06
CA LYS A 387 -20.32 6.41 -19.15
C LYS A 387 -19.45 6.19 -20.39
N ALA A 388 -19.23 4.94 -20.75
CA ALA A 388 -18.54 4.62 -22.00
C ALA A 388 -19.27 5.24 -23.21
N PRO A 389 -18.55 5.84 -24.17
CA PRO A 389 -19.17 6.37 -25.37
C PRO A 389 -19.84 5.26 -26.19
N SER A 390 -21.03 5.55 -26.73
CA SER A 390 -21.74 4.58 -27.56
C SER A 390 -20.93 4.16 -28.80
N MET A 391 -21.14 2.96 -29.31
CA MET A 391 -20.47 2.49 -30.52
C MET A 391 -20.64 3.47 -31.70
N ALA A 392 -21.84 4.05 -31.84
CA ALA A 392 -22.10 5.06 -32.88
C ALA A 392 -21.21 6.31 -32.71
N LEU A 393 -20.99 6.74 -31.48
CA LEU A 393 -20.11 7.88 -31.19
C LEU A 393 -18.64 7.53 -31.48
N LYS A 394 -18.18 6.33 -31.13
CA LYS A 394 -16.82 5.84 -31.46
C LYS A 394 -16.58 5.83 -32.98
N VAL A 395 -17.54 5.32 -33.74
CA VAL A 395 -17.46 5.32 -35.21
C VAL A 395 -17.40 6.73 -35.79
N LEU A 396 -18.19 7.66 -35.24
CA LEU A 396 -18.16 9.08 -35.67
C LEU A 396 -16.84 9.79 -35.33
N GLN A 397 -16.16 9.36 -34.28
CA GLN A 397 -14.84 9.85 -33.88
C GLN A 397 -13.70 9.25 -34.71
N GLY A 398 -13.97 8.19 -35.45
CA GLY A 398 -12.96 7.46 -36.25
C GLY A 398 -12.08 6.53 -35.43
N ILE A 399 -12.55 6.10 -34.28
CA ILE A 399 -11.87 5.18 -33.35
C ILE A 399 -12.24 3.72 -33.70
#